data_abab73dac820367cdfd5f07fd525624d
#
_entry.id   abab73dac820367cdfd5f07fd525624d
#
_cell.length_a   1.000
_cell.length_b   1.000
_cell.length_c   1.000
_cell.angle_alpha   90.00
_cell.angle_beta   90.00
_cell.angle_gamma   90.00
#
_symmetry.space_group_name_H-M   'P 1'
#
loop_
_entity.id
_entity.type
_entity.pdbx_description
1 polymer ?
#
loop_
_entity_poly.entity_id
_entity_poly.type
_entity_poly.pdbx_seq_one_letter_code
_entity_poly.pdbx_strand_id
1 'polypeptide(L)'
;MNPAAMNPAAMNPASIKPVAVLGVGAAAPSLRLAAKDVGAAWGSGGGRGTVAVCDADEDTLTLAWRAATAALDAAGITAEEVSGLWWGTARPPFAEGPSHAFLAATLGLDGAVGGSLVSGSPHAGMEALLGAWDALAAGHARVALVVTSDALVPGLGTASEATTGAGAAAMVLGVIANASDGPSANGSSPAARLVSRTTRAVPAVDRYRADGGGATGDVYDPRLFREEVFVPLVSATGQAAADDADAPLRAWAIADPDGKLATAVAKRLGAPLASAPVHGALGDTGAAGALLGLVHMCGDDGSPGLLGMIGYGGGRATAVVVDAVRAVPGAVTVDRFGAGRQVSYAEALRARGQLAPMDDPIEMGLPPGGAAFVRGNPEMLGLFGARCAECGTISTPPSIHPTCIGCGGSKLEVVPLARRGRVETFVVNQTMPPPFQAPLPLVIIDLTDGARLMVQGSPADAADLAVGDEVTLSLRRYALERGIPVYGYKAFRVEGDWARSGATVGSAQERSAREGGA
;
A
#
# COMPACT_ATOMS: atom_id res chain seq x y z
N MET A 1 39.18 -0.43 32.51
CA MET A 1 38.18 0.61 32.82
C MET A 1 36.81 0.02 32.56
N ASN A 2 36.04 -0.12 33.61
CA ASN A 2 34.71 -0.76 33.56
C ASN A 2 33.72 0.25 32.99
N PRO A 3 33.01 -0.01 31.87
CA PRO A 3 31.96 0.89 31.39
C PRO A 3 30.79 0.76 32.36
N ALA A 4 30.53 1.82 33.12
CA ALA A 4 29.36 1.95 33.97
C ALA A 4 28.13 1.66 33.10
N ALA A 5 27.36 0.64 33.48
CA ALA A 5 26.07 0.35 32.91
C ALA A 5 25.18 1.59 33.09
N MET A 6 24.94 2.30 31.99
CA MET A 6 23.87 3.29 31.96
C MET A 6 22.58 2.51 32.19
N ASN A 7 22.03 2.70 33.38
CA ASN A 7 20.69 2.23 33.68
C ASN A 7 19.71 2.99 32.78
N PRO A 8 19.03 2.36 31.80
CA PRO A 8 17.99 3.06 31.05
C PRO A 8 16.95 3.48 32.10
N ALA A 9 16.71 4.78 32.20
CA ALA A 9 15.67 5.32 33.06
C ALA A 9 14.40 4.49 32.84
N ALA A 10 13.98 3.74 33.83
CA ALA A 10 12.82 2.89 33.75
C ALA A 10 11.63 3.79 33.42
N MET A 11 11.15 3.74 32.19
CA MET A 11 9.89 4.37 31.82
C MET A 11 8.84 3.82 32.76
N ASN A 12 8.10 4.71 33.40
CA ASN A 12 7.00 4.31 34.29
C ASN A 12 5.99 3.50 33.47
N PRO A 13 5.81 2.19 33.68
CA PRO A 13 4.93 1.35 32.87
C PRO A 13 3.47 1.82 32.90
N ALA A 14 3.07 2.62 33.88
CA ALA A 14 1.75 3.23 33.95
C ALA A 14 1.51 4.36 32.94
N SER A 15 2.51 4.79 32.16
CA SER A 15 2.39 5.85 31.16
C SER A 15 2.25 5.34 29.72
N ILE A 16 2.47 4.05 29.47
CA ILE A 16 2.40 3.47 28.12
C ILE A 16 0.94 3.19 27.77
N LYS A 17 0.41 3.90 26.77
CA LYS A 17 -0.97 3.71 26.31
C LYS A 17 -1.08 2.46 25.44
N PRO A 18 -2.09 1.61 25.68
CA PRO A 18 -2.32 0.46 24.80
C PRO A 18 -2.77 0.91 23.41
N VAL A 19 -2.31 0.20 22.38
CA VAL A 19 -2.56 0.53 20.98
C VAL A 19 -3.43 -0.54 20.33
N ALA A 20 -4.51 -0.10 19.72
CA ALA A 20 -5.50 -0.91 19.02
C ALA A 20 -5.37 -0.81 17.52
N VAL A 21 -5.77 -1.88 16.84
CA VAL A 21 -6.02 -1.93 15.39
C VAL A 21 -7.48 -1.60 15.15
N LEU A 22 -7.74 -0.50 14.44
CA LEU A 22 -9.09 0.00 14.13
C LEU A 22 -9.58 -0.56 12.80
N GLY A 23 -8.69 -0.73 11.83
CA GLY A 23 -8.98 -1.28 10.52
C GLY A 23 -7.72 -1.59 9.76
N VAL A 24 -7.85 -2.43 8.74
CA VAL A 24 -6.75 -2.81 7.84
C VAL A 24 -7.20 -2.72 6.39
N GLY A 25 -6.24 -2.66 5.48
CA GLY A 25 -6.50 -2.68 4.05
C GLY A 25 -5.36 -3.36 3.30
N ALA A 26 -5.66 -3.87 2.12
CA ALA A 26 -4.67 -4.49 1.25
C ALA A 26 -4.87 -4.09 -0.21
N ALA A 27 -3.78 -4.11 -0.98
CA ALA A 27 -3.82 -3.91 -2.42
C ALA A 27 -2.81 -4.81 -3.12
N ALA A 28 -3.22 -5.37 -4.24
CA ALA A 28 -2.36 -6.10 -5.15
C ALA A 28 -2.38 -5.42 -6.54
N PRO A 29 -1.29 -5.46 -7.30
CA PRO A 29 -1.25 -4.89 -8.64
C PRO A 29 -2.09 -5.68 -9.64
N SER A 30 -2.28 -5.10 -10.83
CA SER A 30 -3.21 -5.60 -11.84
C SER A 30 -2.71 -6.84 -12.58
N LEU A 31 -1.40 -7.07 -12.65
CA LEU A 31 -0.83 -8.13 -13.49
C LEU A 31 -0.33 -9.31 -12.68
N ARG A 32 -0.36 -10.50 -13.32
CA ARG A 32 0.17 -11.75 -12.78
C ARG A 32 1.09 -12.41 -13.79
N LEU A 33 2.32 -12.72 -13.35
CA LEU A 33 3.32 -13.43 -14.14
C LEU A 33 3.49 -14.84 -13.57
N ALA A 34 3.38 -15.87 -14.39
CA ALA A 34 3.66 -17.21 -13.95
C ALA A 34 5.17 -17.42 -13.74
N ALA A 35 5.56 -17.90 -12.57
CA ALA A 35 6.97 -18.15 -12.24
C ALA A 35 7.67 -19.11 -13.22
N LYS A 36 6.93 -20.06 -13.80
CA LYS A 36 7.42 -20.97 -14.85
C LYS A 36 7.88 -20.24 -16.11
N ASP A 37 7.25 -19.10 -16.47
CA ASP A 37 7.59 -18.37 -17.70
C ASP A 37 8.92 -17.62 -17.53
N VAL A 38 9.23 -17.16 -16.31
CA VAL A 38 10.56 -16.64 -15.95
C VAL A 38 11.61 -17.73 -16.11
N GLY A 39 11.38 -18.89 -15.51
CA GLY A 39 12.28 -20.04 -15.63
C GLY A 39 12.51 -20.48 -17.07
N ALA A 40 11.45 -20.54 -17.89
CA ALA A 40 11.55 -20.90 -19.30
C ALA A 40 12.41 -19.90 -20.10
N ALA A 41 12.29 -18.60 -19.82
CA ALA A 41 13.08 -17.56 -20.49
C ALA A 41 14.60 -17.70 -20.22
N TRP A 42 14.98 -18.21 -19.05
CA TRP A 42 16.38 -18.43 -18.66
C TRP A 42 16.86 -19.87 -18.80
N GLY A 43 16.08 -20.77 -19.40
CA GLY A 43 16.44 -22.18 -19.57
C GLY A 43 16.53 -22.94 -18.26
N SER A 44 15.90 -22.47 -17.20
CA SER A 44 15.84 -23.11 -15.89
C SER A 44 14.49 -23.80 -15.68
N GLY A 45 14.45 -24.83 -14.80
CA GLY A 45 13.19 -25.46 -14.40
C GLY A 45 12.32 -24.42 -13.65
N GLY A 46 11.21 -24.00 -14.25
CA GLY A 46 10.38 -22.91 -13.78
C GLY A 46 9.88 -23.06 -12.35
N GLY A 47 9.77 -21.94 -11.64
CA GLY A 47 9.14 -21.84 -10.33
C GLY A 47 7.66 -22.27 -10.34
N ARG A 48 7.09 -22.45 -9.16
CA ARG A 48 5.66 -22.71 -8.99
C ARG A 48 4.95 -21.42 -8.59
N GLY A 49 3.68 -21.30 -8.95
CA GLY A 49 2.83 -20.16 -8.58
C GLY A 49 2.96 -18.98 -9.53
N THR A 50 2.49 -17.85 -9.06
CA THR A 50 2.48 -16.58 -9.79
C THR A 50 3.12 -15.49 -8.93
N VAL A 51 3.63 -14.46 -9.58
CA VAL A 51 4.05 -13.23 -8.90
C VAL A 51 3.19 -12.06 -9.40
N ALA A 52 2.88 -11.17 -8.48
CA ALA A 52 2.12 -9.96 -8.79
C ALA A 52 3.06 -8.89 -9.37
N VAL A 53 2.69 -8.30 -10.48
CA VAL A 53 3.50 -7.31 -11.21
C VAL A 53 2.68 -6.04 -11.39
N CYS A 54 3.25 -4.90 -11.06
CA CYS A 54 2.65 -3.60 -11.37
C CYS A 54 2.54 -3.41 -12.88
N ASP A 55 1.38 -2.91 -13.35
CA ASP A 55 1.28 -2.41 -14.70
C ASP A 55 2.08 -1.10 -14.83
N ALA A 56 2.25 -0.62 -16.06
CA ALA A 56 3.06 0.58 -16.33
C ALA A 56 2.56 1.84 -15.60
N ASP A 57 1.28 1.87 -15.27
CA ASP A 57 0.65 2.97 -14.51
C ASP A 57 0.48 2.69 -13.00
N GLU A 58 1.02 1.57 -12.52
CA GLU A 58 1.06 1.21 -11.10
C GLU A 58 2.48 1.31 -10.54
N ASP A 59 2.60 1.63 -9.28
CA ASP A 59 3.86 1.62 -8.54
C ASP A 59 3.63 1.50 -7.02
N THR A 60 4.70 1.62 -6.27
CA THR A 60 4.69 1.55 -4.81
C THR A 60 3.70 2.55 -4.18
N LEU A 61 3.60 3.78 -4.70
CA LEU A 61 2.71 4.82 -4.16
C LEU A 61 1.25 4.55 -4.50
N THR A 62 0.95 4.14 -5.71
CA THR A 62 -0.43 3.83 -6.13
C THR A 62 -1.00 2.63 -5.38
N LEU A 63 -0.16 1.63 -5.08
CA LEU A 63 -0.53 0.50 -4.21
C LEU A 63 -0.71 0.94 -2.75
N ALA A 64 0.20 1.77 -2.23
CA ALA A 64 0.12 2.37 -0.89
C ALA A 64 -1.20 3.13 -0.71
N TRP A 65 -1.55 3.98 -1.66
CA TRP A 65 -2.79 4.75 -1.66
C TRP A 65 -4.03 3.84 -1.60
N ARG A 66 -4.06 2.78 -2.43
CA ARG A 66 -5.20 1.83 -2.44
C ARG A 66 -5.36 1.10 -1.12
N ALA A 67 -4.27 0.60 -0.55
CA ALA A 67 -4.31 -0.09 0.74
C ALA A 67 -4.69 0.86 1.88
N ALA A 68 -4.13 2.07 1.90
CA ALA A 68 -4.42 3.11 2.89
C ALA A 68 -5.88 3.56 2.85
N THR A 69 -6.41 3.84 1.66
CA THR A 69 -7.82 4.21 1.47
C THR A 69 -8.74 3.10 1.98
N ALA A 70 -8.46 1.84 1.62
CA ALA A 70 -9.26 0.71 2.10
C ALA A 70 -9.20 0.55 3.63
N ALA A 71 -8.05 0.80 4.26
CA ALA A 71 -7.90 0.73 5.71
C ALA A 71 -8.67 1.84 6.43
N LEU A 72 -8.60 3.08 5.93
CA LEU A 72 -9.35 4.22 6.47
C LEU A 72 -10.85 4.01 6.38
N ASP A 73 -11.34 3.59 5.21
CA ASP A 73 -12.76 3.27 5.00
C ASP A 73 -13.25 2.16 5.93
N ALA A 74 -12.45 1.10 6.07
CA ALA A 74 -12.79 -0.02 6.96
C ALA A 74 -12.81 0.38 8.44
N ALA A 75 -11.91 1.28 8.84
CA ALA A 75 -11.85 1.83 10.19
C ALA A 75 -12.96 2.87 10.46
N GLY A 76 -13.58 3.44 9.42
CA GLY A 76 -14.50 4.57 9.51
C GLY A 76 -13.80 5.85 9.97
N ILE A 77 -12.51 6.00 9.64
CA ILE A 77 -11.66 7.14 10.01
C ILE A 77 -11.50 8.05 8.80
N THR A 78 -11.73 9.35 9.00
CA THR A 78 -11.54 10.37 7.96
C THR A 78 -10.08 10.83 7.89
N ALA A 79 -9.71 11.49 6.79
CA ALA A 79 -8.34 12.00 6.61
C ALA A 79 -7.95 13.02 7.69
N GLU A 80 -8.89 13.84 8.14
CA GLU A 80 -8.68 14.86 9.17
C GLU A 80 -8.43 14.30 10.57
N GLU A 81 -8.87 13.06 10.83
CA GLU A 81 -8.65 12.38 12.11
C GLU A 81 -7.25 11.77 12.20
N VAL A 82 -6.56 11.59 11.06
CA VAL A 82 -5.21 10.99 11.02
C VAL A 82 -4.18 11.99 11.52
N SER A 83 -3.54 11.70 12.62
CA SER A 83 -2.50 12.55 13.22
C SER A 83 -1.08 12.19 12.79
N GLY A 84 -0.88 11.05 12.12
CA GLY A 84 0.43 10.66 11.61
C GLY A 84 0.37 9.55 10.57
N LEU A 85 1.25 9.65 9.57
CA LEU A 85 1.45 8.69 8.49
C LEU A 85 2.85 8.08 8.60
N TRP A 86 2.94 6.76 8.76
CA TRP A 86 4.19 5.99 8.70
C TRP A 86 4.15 5.07 7.48
N TRP A 87 5.05 5.30 6.57
CA TRP A 87 5.13 4.52 5.34
C TRP A 87 6.45 3.77 5.23
N GLY A 88 6.38 2.43 5.22
CA GLY A 88 7.52 1.54 5.04
C GLY A 88 7.58 0.95 3.63
N THR A 89 8.70 1.13 2.94
CA THR A 89 8.93 0.60 1.59
C THR A 89 10.43 0.44 1.32
N ALA A 90 10.83 -0.64 0.66
CA ALA A 90 12.21 -0.78 0.18
C ALA A 90 12.47 0.06 -1.07
N ARG A 91 11.41 0.44 -1.80
CA ARG A 91 11.51 1.10 -3.10
C ARG A 91 10.49 2.24 -3.24
N PRO A 92 10.73 3.39 -2.60
CA PRO A 92 9.87 4.56 -2.77
C PRO A 92 9.91 5.06 -4.22
N PRO A 93 8.86 5.78 -4.70
CA PRO A 93 8.82 6.29 -6.08
C PRO A 93 9.93 7.30 -6.40
N PHE A 94 10.41 8.03 -5.40
CA PHE A 94 11.61 8.84 -5.48
C PHE A 94 12.70 8.20 -4.61
N ALA A 95 13.88 7.94 -5.16
CA ALA A 95 15.02 7.49 -4.37
C ALA A 95 15.39 8.54 -3.31
N GLU A 96 15.30 9.81 -3.70
CA GLU A 96 15.40 11.00 -2.86
C GLU A 96 14.34 12.00 -3.33
N GLY A 97 13.42 12.42 -2.44
CA GLY A 97 12.36 13.34 -2.84
C GLY A 97 11.08 13.21 -2.02
N PRO A 98 9.97 13.81 -2.49
CA PRO A 98 8.78 14.05 -1.69
C PRO A 98 7.80 12.87 -1.60
N SER A 99 8.28 11.62 -1.58
CA SER A 99 7.40 10.43 -1.61
C SER A 99 6.35 10.46 -0.50
N HIS A 100 6.74 10.79 0.74
CA HIS A 100 5.81 10.86 1.89
C HIS A 100 4.76 11.97 1.70
N ALA A 101 5.19 13.16 1.30
CA ALA A 101 4.27 14.29 1.09
C ALA A 101 3.27 14.01 -0.05
N PHE A 102 3.69 13.29 -1.10
CA PHE A 102 2.81 12.89 -2.18
C PHE A 102 1.75 11.90 -1.70
N LEU A 103 2.13 10.87 -0.94
CA LEU A 103 1.15 9.93 -0.39
C LEU A 103 0.19 10.64 0.57
N ALA A 104 0.67 11.52 1.45
CA ALA A 104 -0.17 12.31 2.35
C ALA A 104 -1.18 13.17 1.55
N ALA A 105 -0.72 13.88 0.52
CA ALA A 105 -1.59 14.69 -0.34
C ALA A 105 -2.66 13.87 -1.07
N THR A 106 -2.30 12.69 -1.62
CA THR A 106 -3.26 11.82 -2.32
C THR A 106 -4.31 11.21 -1.39
N LEU A 107 -4.00 11.11 -0.10
CA LEU A 107 -4.93 10.66 0.94
C LEU A 107 -5.77 11.80 1.51
N GLY A 108 -5.49 13.05 1.12
CA GLY A 108 -6.16 14.23 1.66
C GLY A 108 -5.80 14.53 3.13
N LEU A 109 -4.64 14.07 3.60
CA LEU A 109 -4.19 14.32 4.96
C LEU A 109 -3.78 15.78 5.14
N ASP A 110 -3.95 16.32 6.36
CA ASP A 110 -3.50 17.66 6.71
C ASP A 110 -1.98 17.82 6.45
N GLY A 111 -1.57 18.97 5.96
CA GLY A 111 -0.16 19.29 5.74
C GLY A 111 0.70 19.28 7.00
N ALA A 112 0.08 19.30 8.18
CA ALA A 112 0.73 19.17 9.48
C ALA A 112 0.81 17.72 9.99
N VAL A 113 0.38 16.72 9.17
CA VAL A 113 0.42 15.30 9.56
C VAL A 113 1.85 14.88 9.92
N GLY A 114 2.01 14.27 11.10
CA GLY A 114 3.28 13.72 11.56
C GLY A 114 3.65 12.41 10.85
N GLY A 115 4.72 11.78 11.28
CA GLY A 115 5.14 10.46 10.80
C GLY A 115 6.41 10.47 9.97
N SER A 116 6.64 9.42 9.20
CA SER A 116 7.89 9.25 8.44
C SER A 116 7.75 8.28 7.27
N LEU A 117 8.60 8.46 6.25
CA LEU A 117 8.92 7.43 5.28
C LEU A 117 10.15 6.67 5.79
N VAL A 118 10.03 5.36 5.91
CA VAL A 118 11.15 4.45 6.22
C VAL A 118 11.47 3.64 4.97
N SER A 119 12.74 3.59 4.60
CA SER A 119 13.17 2.85 3.40
C SER A 119 14.53 2.18 3.59
N GLY A 120 15.03 1.51 2.54
CA GLY A 120 16.36 0.91 2.49
C GLY A 120 16.38 -0.61 2.55
N SER A 121 15.33 -1.26 3.04
CA SER A 121 15.21 -2.72 2.98
C SER A 121 13.74 -3.16 3.13
N PRO A 122 13.39 -4.42 2.83
CA PRO A 122 12.04 -4.96 3.12
C PRO A 122 11.63 -4.90 4.59
N HIS A 123 12.57 -4.78 5.52
CA HIS A 123 12.27 -4.58 6.94
C HIS A 123 11.60 -3.23 7.25
N ALA A 124 11.67 -2.26 6.34
CA ALA A 124 11.11 -0.91 6.51
C ALA A 124 9.61 -0.91 6.90
N GLY A 125 8.83 -1.91 6.45
CA GLY A 125 7.42 -2.05 6.83
C GLY A 125 7.24 -2.26 8.33
N MET A 126 8.08 -3.07 8.94
CA MET A 126 8.04 -3.30 10.40
C MET A 126 8.54 -2.08 11.17
N GLU A 127 9.54 -1.38 10.66
CA GLU A 127 10.03 -0.15 11.29
C GLU A 127 8.99 0.97 11.27
N ALA A 128 8.24 1.11 10.18
CA ALA A 128 7.11 2.04 10.10
C ALA A 128 6.03 1.71 11.15
N LEU A 129 5.70 0.42 11.31
CA LEU A 129 4.77 -0.03 12.36
C LEU A 129 5.28 0.28 13.77
N LEU A 130 6.55 -0.01 14.05
CA LEU A 130 7.15 0.28 15.37
C LEU A 130 7.15 1.78 15.66
N GLY A 131 7.51 2.63 14.68
CA GLY A 131 7.49 4.09 14.83
C GLY A 131 6.10 4.63 15.14
N ALA A 132 5.06 4.13 14.46
CA ALA A 132 3.67 4.48 14.73
C ALA A 132 3.23 4.02 16.12
N TRP A 133 3.58 2.78 16.50
CA TRP A 133 3.27 2.25 17.82
C TRP A 133 3.91 3.10 18.94
N ASP A 134 5.18 3.43 18.80
CA ASP A 134 5.89 4.27 19.79
C ASP A 134 5.28 5.67 19.90
N ALA A 135 4.93 6.29 18.78
CA ALA A 135 4.30 7.61 18.79
C ALA A 135 2.92 7.60 19.47
N LEU A 136 2.11 6.57 19.23
CA LEU A 136 0.81 6.38 19.90
C LEU A 136 0.98 6.10 21.39
N ALA A 137 1.86 5.17 21.74
CA ALA A 137 2.11 4.77 23.12
C ALA A 137 2.64 5.93 23.98
N ALA A 138 3.49 6.79 23.40
CA ALA A 138 4.01 8.01 24.02
C ALA A 138 3.00 9.17 24.03
N GLY A 139 1.88 9.07 23.30
CA GLY A 139 0.87 10.12 23.20
C GLY A 139 1.22 11.26 22.24
N HIS A 140 2.20 11.07 21.35
CA HIS A 140 2.54 12.01 20.28
C HIS A 140 1.59 11.93 19.08
N ALA A 141 0.86 10.83 18.94
CA ALA A 141 -0.20 10.65 17.96
C ALA A 141 -1.46 10.10 18.65
N ARG A 142 -2.64 10.30 18.03
CA ARG A 142 -3.92 9.74 18.47
C ARG A 142 -4.41 8.66 17.53
N VAL A 143 -4.36 8.92 16.24
CA VAL A 143 -4.65 7.99 15.17
C VAL A 143 -3.45 7.97 14.22
N ALA A 144 -2.90 6.81 13.98
CA ALA A 144 -1.77 6.60 13.09
C ALA A 144 -2.18 5.72 11.91
N LEU A 145 -1.82 6.14 10.71
CA LEU A 145 -1.92 5.34 9.50
C LEU A 145 -0.55 4.74 9.19
N VAL A 146 -0.44 3.43 9.30
CA VAL A 146 0.74 2.67 8.88
C VAL A 146 0.48 2.11 7.50
N VAL A 147 1.39 2.37 6.56
CA VAL A 147 1.32 1.84 5.19
C VAL A 147 2.59 1.09 4.89
N THR A 148 2.47 -0.08 4.31
CA THR A 148 3.59 -0.89 3.83
C THR A 148 3.35 -1.25 2.37
N SER A 149 4.30 -0.97 1.50
CA SER A 149 4.12 -1.23 0.07
C SER A 149 5.45 -1.41 -0.63
N ASP A 150 5.48 -2.31 -1.61
CA ASP A 150 6.61 -2.42 -2.53
C ASP A 150 6.16 -2.84 -3.92
N ALA A 151 6.88 -2.33 -4.91
CA ALA A 151 6.87 -2.75 -6.30
C ALA A 151 8.33 -3.08 -6.67
N LEU A 152 8.80 -4.24 -6.22
CA LEU A 152 10.19 -4.64 -6.37
C LEU A 152 10.53 -4.94 -7.83
N VAL A 153 11.73 -4.54 -8.26
CA VAL A 153 12.27 -4.81 -9.59
C VAL A 153 13.49 -5.72 -9.43
N PRO A 154 13.35 -7.03 -9.68
CA PRO A 154 14.46 -7.98 -9.54
C PRO A 154 15.46 -7.82 -10.67
N GLY A 155 16.72 -8.17 -10.40
CA GLY A 155 17.72 -8.36 -11.44
C GLY A 155 17.35 -9.50 -12.38
N LEU A 156 17.53 -9.30 -13.67
CA LEU A 156 17.24 -10.32 -14.69
C LEU A 156 18.17 -11.54 -14.51
N GLY A 157 17.61 -12.74 -14.55
CA GLY A 157 18.33 -13.98 -14.37
C GLY A 157 18.77 -14.28 -12.93
N THR A 158 18.37 -13.44 -11.94
CA THR A 158 18.66 -13.73 -10.53
C THR A 158 17.73 -14.79 -9.96
N ALA A 159 18.12 -15.41 -8.85
CA ALA A 159 17.31 -16.42 -8.18
C ALA A 159 15.99 -15.85 -7.67
N SER A 160 15.94 -14.57 -7.32
CA SER A 160 14.75 -13.87 -6.83
C SER A 160 13.77 -13.43 -7.92
N GLU A 161 14.14 -13.45 -9.19
CA GLU A 161 13.29 -12.93 -10.26
C GLU A 161 11.93 -13.63 -10.35
N ALA A 162 11.93 -14.95 -10.21
CA ALA A 162 10.72 -15.76 -10.28
C ALA A 162 9.85 -15.72 -9.01
N THR A 163 10.36 -15.13 -7.92
CA THR A 163 9.64 -15.03 -6.64
C THR A 163 9.30 -13.60 -6.25
N THR A 164 9.93 -12.59 -6.88
CA THR A 164 9.72 -11.18 -6.58
C THR A 164 8.38 -10.68 -7.11
N GLY A 165 7.56 -10.19 -6.22
CA GLY A 165 6.25 -9.63 -6.51
C GLY A 165 6.09 -8.17 -6.07
N ALA A 166 4.83 -7.74 -6.00
CA ALA A 166 4.45 -6.41 -5.53
C ALA A 166 3.13 -6.48 -4.74
N GLY A 167 2.95 -5.56 -3.81
CA GLY A 167 1.75 -5.47 -3.00
C GLY A 167 1.84 -4.37 -1.97
N ALA A 168 0.71 -4.10 -1.32
CA ALA A 168 0.62 -3.15 -0.22
C ALA A 168 -0.38 -3.61 0.83
N ALA A 169 -0.12 -3.23 2.07
CA ALA A 169 -1.07 -3.32 3.17
C ALA A 169 -1.04 -2.04 3.99
N ALA A 170 -2.14 -1.75 4.66
CA ALA A 170 -2.21 -0.63 5.59
C ALA A 170 -2.96 -1.03 6.86
N MET A 171 -2.67 -0.31 7.93
CA MET A 171 -3.28 -0.50 9.23
C MET A 171 -3.55 0.86 9.87
N VAL A 172 -4.78 1.08 10.30
CA VAL A 172 -5.15 2.23 11.13
C VAL A 172 -5.04 1.83 12.59
N LEU A 173 -4.21 2.56 13.32
CA LEU A 173 -3.95 2.35 14.74
C LEU A 173 -4.50 3.51 15.56
N GLY A 174 -4.96 3.21 16.77
CA GLY A 174 -5.45 4.23 17.70
C GLY A 174 -5.11 3.90 19.15
N VAL A 175 -5.11 4.91 20.01
CA VAL A 175 -4.94 4.74 21.47
C VAL A 175 -6.28 4.36 22.08
N ILE A 176 -6.27 3.36 22.98
CA ILE A 176 -7.40 3.04 23.85
C ILE A 176 -7.10 3.48 25.29
N ALA A 177 -8.12 3.94 26.01
CA ALA A 177 -7.91 4.56 27.33
C ALA A 177 -7.42 3.55 28.37
N ASN A 178 -7.96 2.32 28.37
CA ASN A 178 -7.47 1.20 29.18
C ASN A 178 -7.62 -0.12 28.43
N ALA A 179 -6.81 -1.12 28.77
CA ALA A 179 -6.88 -2.46 28.18
C ALA A 179 -8.24 -3.17 28.45
N SER A 180 -8.98 -2.73 29.46
CA SER A 180 -10.31 -3.22 29.84
C SER A 180 -11.45 -2.37 29.31
N ASP A 181 -11.17 -1.19 28.72
CA ASP A 181 -12.22 -0.29 28.30
C ASP A 181 -12.87 -0.77 27.00
N GLY A 182 -14.19 -0.73 27.03
CA GLY A 182 -15.06 -0.77 25.85
C GLY A 182 -14.74 0.40 24.90
N PRO A 183 -15.64 0.79 24.05
CA PRO A 183 -15.38 1.38 22.73
C PRO A 183 -14.42 2.59 22.69
N SER A 184 -13.64 2.66 21.60
CA SER A 184 -12.88 3.83 21.20
C SER A 184 -13.78 5.07 21.05
N ALA A 185 -13.22 6.23 20.73
CA ALA A 185 -13.95 7.50 20.57
C ALA A 185 -15.23 7.40 19.70
N ASN A 186 -15.35 6.38 18.85
CA ASN A 186 -16.52 6.09 17.99
C ASN A 186 -17.46 4.99 18.53
N GLY A 187 -17.37 4.62 19.82
CA GLY A 187 -18.34 3.73 20.45
C GLY A 187 -18.14 2.22 20.24
N SER A 188 -17.17 1.75 19.45
CA SER A 188 -16.92 0.32 19.20
C SER A 188 -15.65 -0.18 19.91
N SER A 189 -15.70 -1.37 20.52
CA SER A 189 -14.52 -2.05 21.09
C SER A 189 -13.50 -2.34 19.98
N PRO A 190 -12.18 -2.23 20.26
CA PRO A 190 -11.16 -2.52 19.27
C PRO A 190 -11.27 -3.97 18.77
N ALA A 191 -11.00 -4.17 17.48
CA ALA A 191 -11.02 -5.50 16.88
C ALA A 191 -9.77 -6.31 17.22
N ALA A 192 -8.64 -5.62 17.40
CA ALA A 192 -7.37 -6.22 17.77
C ALA A 192 -6.49 -5.23 18.54
N ARG A 193 -5.46 -5.73 19.24
CA ARG A 193 -4.50 -4.95 20.01
C ARG A 193 -3.08 -5.41 19.71
N LEU A 194 -2.13 -4.48 19.71
CA LEU A 194 -0.71 -4.80 19.69
C LEU A 194 -0.27 -5.23 21.11
N VAL A 195 0.38 -6.39 21.24
CA VAL A 195 0.69 -7.02 22.54
C VAL A 195 2.17 -6.98 22.85
N SER A 196 3.00 -7.57 21.98
CA SER A 196 4.44 -7.66 22.18
C SER A 196 5.20 -7.41 20.87
N ARG A 197 6.48 -7.08 21.01
CA ARG A 197 7.37 -6.86 19.87
C ARG A 197 8.81 -7.15 20.22
N THR A 198 9.56 -7.73 19.30
CA THR A 198 10.98 -8.00 19.44
C THR A 198 11.70 -7.74 18.12
N THR A 199 12.85 -7.11 18.17
CA THR A 199 13.73 -6.88 17.03
C THR A 199 15.12 -7.46 17.29
N ARG A 200 15.68 -8.12 16.26
CA ARG A 200 17.06 -8.62 16.26
C ARG A 200 17.73 -8.29 14.94
N ALA A 201 19.06 -8.19 14.96
CA ALA A 201 19.85 -7.88 13.77
C ALA A 201 21.14 -8.70 13.72
N VAL A 202 21.58 -9.03 12.51
CA VAL A 202 22.89 -9.60 12.19
C VAL A 202 23.47 -8.88 10.96
N PRO A 203 24.77 -8.67 10.86
CA PRO A 203 25.38 -8.00 9.71
C PRO A 203 25.48 -8.98 8.53
N ALA A 204 24.36 -9.21 7.84
CA ALA A 204 24.28 -10.11 6.69
C ALA A 204 23.87 -9.33 5.44
N VAL A 205 24.50 -9.62 4.32
CA VAL A 205 24.12 -9.12 2.99
C VAL A 205 23.48 -10.28 2.23
N ASP A 206 22.20 -10.12 1.94
CA ASP A 206 21.42 -11.09 1.15
C ASP A 206 21.00 -10.49 -0.20
N ARG A 207 20.14 -9.51 -0.16
CA ARG A 207 19.71 -8.72 -1.31
C ARG A 207 20.18 -7.29 -1.16
N TYR A 208 20.55 -6.68 -2.27
CA TYR A 208 20.98 -5.29 -2.25
C TYR A 208 20.65 -4.62 -3.58
N ARG A 209 20.58 -3.31 -3.53
CA ARG A 209 20.57 -2.45 -4.71
C ARG A 209 21.67 -1.42 -4.52
N ALA A 210 22.68 -1.48 -5.40
CA ALA A 210 23.75 -0.50 -5.39
C ALA A 210 23.22 0.90 -5.72
N ASP A 211 23.93 1.92 -5.32
CA ASP A 211 23.64 3.31 -5.70
C ASP A 211 23.61 3.43 -7.22
N GLY A 212 22.58 4.14 -7.76
CA GLY A 212 22.34 4.22 -9.20
C GLY A 212 21.81 2.94 -9.85
N GLY A 213 21.72 1.83 -9.13
CA GLY A 213 21.18 0.56 -9.63
C GLY A 213 19.67 0.58 -9.82
N GLY A 214 19.18 0.17 -11.01
CA GLY A 214 17.76 0.06 -11.31
C GLY A 214 17.08 -1.16 -10.72
N ALA A 215 17.81 -2.28 -10.58
CA ALA A 215 17.28 -3.58 -10.15
C ALA A 215 17.95 -4.06 -8.85
N THR A 216 17.24 -4.94 -8.12
CA THR A 216 17.77 -5.60 -6.92
C THR A 216 18.57 -6.85 -7.33
N GLY A 217 19.78 -6.97 -6.81
CA GLY A 217 20.66 -8.14 -6.97
C GLY A 217 20.70 -9.02 -5.73
N ASP A 218 21.18 -10.25 -5.89
CA ASP A 218 21.39 -11.23 -4.84
C ASP A 218 22.88 -11.60 -4.75
N VAL A 219 23.41 -11.78 -3.54
CA VAL A 219 24.81 -12.22 -3.33
C VAL A 219 24.94 -13.43 -2.43
N TYR A 220 23.88 -14.12 -2.12
CA TYR A 220 23.93 -15.19 -1.13
C TYR A 220 23.89 -16.58 -1.75
N ASP A 221 24.51 -17.55 -1.05
CA ASP A 221 24.22 -18.96 -1.22
C ASP A 221 22.87 -19.24 -0.51
N PRO A 222 21.85 -19.73 -1.24
CA PRO A 222 20.51 -19.94 -0.66
C PRO A 222 20.52 -20.88 0.54
N ARG A 223 21.42 -21.87 0.57
CA ARG A 223 21.54 -22.81 1.67
C ARG A 223 22.17 -22.14 2.90
N LEU A 224 23.29 -21.47 2.70
CA LEU A 224 23.99 -20.76 3.76
C LEU A 224 23.10 -19.66 4.37
N PHE A 225 22.45 -18.88 3.53
CA PHE A 225 21.50 -17.86 3.96
C PHE A 225 20.38 -18.44 4.83
N ARG A 226 19.79 -19.56 4.40
CA ARG A 226 18.73 -20.24 5.16
C ARG A 226 19.23 -20.72 6.53
N GLU A 227 20.37 -21.44 6.56
CA GLU A 227 20.84 -22.17 7.74
C GLU A 227 21.52 -21.25 8.77
N GLU A 228 22.25 -20.24 8.32
CA GLU A 228 23.09 -19.40 9.19
C GLU A 228 22.46 -18.01 9.47
N VAL A 229 21.57 -17.52 8.62
CA VAL A 229 21.02 -16.18 8.74
C VAL A 229 19.52 -16.21 9.00
N PHE A 230 18.72 -16.56 7.98
CA PHE A 230 17.28 -16.34 8.01
C PHE A 230 16.59 -17.15 9.12
N VAL A 231 16.73 -18.47 9.08
CA VAL A 231 15.99 -19.34 10.00
C VAL A 231 16.40 -19.13 11.46
N PRO A 232 17.68 -19.01 11.84
CA PRO A 232 18.08 -18.71 13.20
C PRO A 232 17.57 -17.37 13.70
N LEU A 233 17.80 -16.29 12.92
CA LEU A 233 17.44 -14.93 13.29
C LEU A 233 15.92 -14.77 13.45
N VAL A 234 15.15 -15.18 12.44
CA VAL A 234 13.70 -15.01 12.40
C VAL A 234 13.01 -15.88 13.47
N SER A 235 13.48 -17.12 13.68
CA SER A 235 12.95 -17.98 14.74
C SER A 235 13.23 -17.42 16.14
N ALA A 236 14.46 -16.97 16.41
CA ALA A 236 14.81 -16.38 17.72
C ALA A 236 14.03 -15.08 18.00
N THR A 237 13.76 -14.30 16.95
CA THR A 237 12.95 -13.07 17.07
C THR A 237 11.48 -13.39 17.35
N GLY A 238 10.91 -14.36 16.60
CA GLY A 238 9.52 -14.79 16.79
C GLY A 238 9.30 -15.44 18.16
N GLN A 239 10.24 -16.30 18.61
CA GLN A 239 10.15 -16.95 19.91
C GLN A 239 10.14 -15.92 21.06
N ALA A 240 11.04 -14.94 21.04
CA ALA A 240 11.09 -13.92 22.07
C ALA A 240 9.79 -13.09 22.14
N ALA A 241 9.22 -12.73 20.98
CA ALA A 241 7.94 -12.00 20.95
C ALA A 241 6.76 -12.86 21.46
N ALA A 242 6.78 -14.18 21.18
CA ALA A 242 5.78 -15.12 21.70
C ALA A 242 5.90 -15.31 23.22
N ASP A 243 7.12 -15.43 23.73
CA ASP A 243 7.38 -15.56 25.17
C ASP A 243 6.88 -14.31 25.93
N ASP A 244 7.10 -13.12 25.38
CA ASP A 244 6.61 -11.84 25.95
C ASP A 244 5.07 -11.73 25.91
N ALA A 245 4.39 -12.44 25.01
CA ALA A 245 2.92 -12.45 24.92
C ALA A 245 2.25 -13.39 25.93
N ASP A 246 3.03 -14.27 26.58
CA ASP A 246 2.63 -15.20 27.65
C ASP A 246 1.40 -16.08 27.33
N ALA A 247 1.18 -16.38 26.05
CA ALA A 247 0.11 -17.26 25.60
C ALA A 247 0.42 -17.86 24.20
N PRO A 248 -0.13 -19.03 23.85
CA PRO A 248 0.15 -19.67 22.56
C PRO A 248 -0.44 -18.87 21.39
N LEU A 249 0.35 -18.72 20.33
CA LEU A 249 -0.10 -18.08 19.09
C LEU A 249 -0.85 -19.09 18.23
N ARG A 250 -1.95 -18.61 17.62
CA ARG A 250 -2.77 -19.38 16.69
C ARG A 250 -2.06 -19.60 15.35
N ALA A 251 -1.37 -18.59 14.83
CA ALA A 251 -0.66 -18.67 13.56
C ALA A 251 0.38 -17.55 13.41
N TRP A 252 1.28 -17.74 12.44
CA TRP A 252 2.28 -16.76 12.04
C TRP A 252 2.10 -16.29 10.61
N ALA A 253 2.25 -14.98 10.38
CA ALA A 253 2.53 -14.38 9.09
C ALA A 253 4.01 -14.02 9.03
N ILE A 254 4.76 -14.66 8.15
CA ILE A 254 6.21 -14.47 8.04
C ILE A 254 6.50 -13.99 6.62
N ALA A 255 7.15 -12.85 6.49
CA ALA A 255 7.66 -12.38 5.21
C ALA A 255 8.72 -13.38 4.69
N ASP A 256 8.52 -13.86 3.47
CA ASP A 256 9.33 -14.93 2.89
C ASP A 256 9.89 -14.51 1.53
N PRO A 257 11.21 -14.32 1.41
CA PRO A 257 11.81 -13.88 0.16
C PRO A 257 11.81 -14.93 -0.95
N ASP A 258 11.68 -16.23 -0.64
CA ASP A 258 11.75 -17.31 -1.63
C ASP A 258 10.56 -18.30 -1.62
N GLY A 259 9.60 -18.12 -0.71
CA GLY A 259 8.42 -18.97 -0.56
C GLY A 259 8.65 -20.29 0.17
N LYS A 260 9.84 -20.52 0.74
CA LYS A 260 10.21 -21.79 1.41
C LYS A 260 10.77 -21.59 2.82
N LEU A 261 11.34 -20.44 3.09
CA LEU A 261 12.06 -20.15 4.34
C LEU A 261 11.11 -20.04 5.52
N ALA A 262 9.97 -19.38 5.34
CA ALA A 262 8.98 -19.17 6.39
C ALA A 262 8.42 -20.49 6.96
N THR A 263 8.27 -21.53 6.13
CA THR A 263 7.82 -22.85 6.57
C THR A 263 8.76 -23.46 7.61
N ALA A 264 10.08 -23.30 7.42
CA ALA A 264 11.07 -23.81 8.36
C ALA A 264 11.03 -23.05 9.70
N VAL A 265 10.79 -21.74 9.66
CA VAL A 265 10.62 -20.90 10.84
C VAL A 265 9.35 -21.26 11.60
N ALA A 266 8.19 -21.33 10.92
CA ALA A 266 6.91 -21.68 11.55
C ALA A 266 6.97 -23.04 12.25
N LYS A 267 7.65 -24.04 11.64
CA LYS A 267 7.87 -25.33 12.27
C LYS A 267 8.67 -25.22 13.57
N ARG A 268 9.68 -24.35 13.64
CA ARG A 268 10.45 -24.12 14.87
C ARG A 268 9.64 -23.39 15.94
N LEU A 269 8.77 -22.48 15.52
CA LEU A 269 7.90 -21.72 16.41
C LEU A 269 6.67 -22.51 16.89
N GLY A 270 6.43 -23.70 16.33
CA GLY A 270 5.37 -24.59 16.79
C GLY A 270 3.93 -24.13 16.48
N ALA A 271 3.75 -23.20 15.54
CA ALA A 271 2.43 -22.72 15.13
C ALA A 271 2.31 -22.64 13.59
N PRO A 272 1.08 -22.74 13.02
CA PRO A 272 0.86 -22.72 11.58
C PRO A 272 1.39 -21.48 10.87
N LEU A 273 1.87 -21.66 9.63
CA LEU A 273 2.22 -20.56 8.72
C LEU A 273 0.98 -20.18 7.90
N ALA A 274 0.43 -18.99 8.18
CA ALA A 274 -0.76 -18.49 7.47
C ALA A 274 -0.44 -17.58 6.26
N SER A 275 0.79 -17.11 6.10
CA SER A 275 1.18 -16.24 4.97
C SER A 275 1.55 -17.00 3.68
N ALA A 276 1.67 -18.31 3.71
CA ALA A 276 2.04 -19.11 2.52
C ALA A 276 1.10 -18.89 1.32
N PRO A 277 -0.26 -18.81 1.48
CA PRO A 277 -1.15 -18.53 0.36
C PRO A 277 -0.92 -17.14 -0.26
N VAL A 278 -0.56 -16.14 0.56
CA VAL A 278 -0.26 -14.77 0.09
C VAL A 278 0.98 -14.77 -0.79
N HIS A 279 2.06 -15.42 -0.34
CA HIS A 279 3.27 -15.59 -1.16
C HIS A 279 2.99 -16.39 -2.44
N GLY A 280 2.17 -17.44 -2.36
CA GLY A 280 1.79 -18.24 -3.53
C GLY A 280 1.03 -17.47 -4.61
N ALA A 281 0.28 -16.45 -4.23
CA ALA A 281 -0.53 -15.61 -5.13
C ALA A 281 0.19 -14.36 -5.62
N LEU A 282 1.03 -13.75 -4.77
CA LEU A 282 1.65 -12.45 -5.03
C LEU A 282 3.16 -12.50 -5.19
N GLY A 283 3.83 -13.53 -4.69
CA GLY A 283 5.28 -13.58 -4.53
C GLY A 283 5.76 -12.82 -3.29
N ASP A 284 7.05 -12.55 -3.25
CA ASP A 284 7.66 -11.69 -2.24
C ASP A 284 7.28 -10.22 -2.48
N THR A 285 6.50 -9.67 -1.59
CA THR A 285 5.99 -8.29 -1.64
C THR A 285 6.81 -7.31 -0.79
N GLY A 286 8.05 -7.67 -0.48
CA GLY A 286 8.99 -6.81 0.23
C GLY A 286 8.46 -6.34 1.58
N ALA A 287 8.46 -5.03 1.79
CA ALA A 287 8.03 -4.40 3.04
C ALA A 287 6.56 -4.69 3.41
N ALA A 288 5.72 -5.06 2.44
CA ALA A 288 4.31 -5.36 2.68
C ALA A 288 4.06 -6.79 3.17
N GLY A 289 5.00 -7.73 2.99
CA GLY A 289 4.75 -9.17 3.12
C GLY A 289 4.23 -9.61 4.49
N ALA A 290 4.79 -9.11 5.58
CA ALA A 290 4.35 -9.45 6.92
C ALA A 290 2.93 -8.94 7.22
N LEU A 291 2.64 -7.69 6.88
CA LEU A 291 1.34 -7.07 7.12
C LEU A 291 0.25 -7.64 6.20
N LEU A 292 0.55 -7.93 4.92
CA LEU A 292 -0.35 -8.65 4.03
C LEU A 292 -0.74 -10.04 4.57
N GLY A 293 0.25 -10.75 5.14
CA GLY A 293 0.01 -12.02 5.82
C GLY A 293 -0.92 -11.87 7.03
N LEU A 294 -0.75 -10.82 7.85
CA LEU A 294 -1.65 -10.52 8.96
C LEU A 294 -3.07 -10.19 8.48
N VAL A 295 -3.20 -9.34 7.45
CA VAL A 295 -4.51 -9.01 6.86
C VAL A 295 -5.24 -10.27 6.38
N HIS A 296 -4.52 -11.20 5.76
CA HIS A 296 -5.07 -12.48 5.33
C HIS A 296 -5.51 -13.34 6.53
N MET A 297 -4.66 -13.50 7.56
CA MET A 297 -5.01 -14.26 8.77
C MET A 297 -6.26 -13.73 9.46
N CYS A 298 -6.39 -12.40 9.54
CA CYS A 298 -7.56 -11.77 10.15
C CYS A 298 -8.83 -11.93 9.30
N GLY A 299 -8.69 -12.18 7.99
CA GLY A 299 -9.80 -12.34 7.05
C GLY A 299 -10.24 -13.81 6.86
N ASP A 300 -9.44 -14.79 7.28
CA ASP A 300 -9.69 -16.21 6.99
C ASP A 300 -10.94 -16.73 7.73
N ASP A 301 -10.90 -16.76 9.04
CA ASP A 301 -12.04 -17.24 9.84
C ASP A 301 -12.54 -16.23 10.88
N GLY A 302 -11.83 -15.11 11.05
CA GLY A 302 -12.17 -14.07 12.02
C GLY A 302 -12.10 -14.52 13.49
N SER A 303 -11.53 -15.70 13.76
CA SER A 303 -11.49 -16.28 15.10
C SER A 303 -10.60 -15.48 16.04
N PRO A 304 -10.98 -15.30 17.31
CA PRO A 304 -10.15 -14.65 18.32
C PRO A 304 -8.85 -15.41 18.59
N GLY A 305 -7.84 -14.71 19.05
CA GLY A 305 -6.58 -15.29 19.52
C GLY A 305 -5.34 -14.48 19.12
N LEU A 306 -4.19 -14.92 19.66
CA LEU A 306 -2.92 -14.29 19.37
C LEU A 306 -2.41 -14.68 17.99
N LEU A 307 -2.06 -13.67 17.19
CA LEU A 307 -1.51 -13.78 15.85
C LEU A 307 -0.12 -13.15 15.84
N GLY A 308 0.85 -13.82 15.25
CA GLY A 308 2.19 -13.29 15.10
C GLY A 308 2.47 -12.84 13.67
N MET A 309 3.19 -11.75 13.49
CA MET A 309 3.77 -11.40 12.20
C MET A 309 5.26 -11.10 12.34
N ILE A 310 6.04 -11.53 11.34
CA ILE A 310 7.49 -11.32 11.31
C ILE A 310 7.90 -10.76 9.95
N GLY A 311 8.51 -9.58 9.95
CA GLY A 311 9.17 -9.01 8.79
C GLY A 311 10.68 -9.20 8.86
N TYR A 312 11.30 -9.40 7.70
CA TYR A 312 12.73 -9.55 7.53
C TYR A 312 13.24 -8.71 6.34
N GLY A 313 14.44 -8.18 6.47
CA GLY A 313 15.17 -7.53 5.38
C GLY A 313 16.48 -6.92 5.86
N GLY A 314 17.54 -7.02 5.03
CA GLY A 314 18.85 -6.41 5.32
C GLY A 314 19.48 -6.86 6.62
N GLY A 315 19.35 -8.16 6.97
CA GLY A 315 19.90 -8.72 8.20
C GLY A 315 19.12 -8.35 9.48
N ARG A 316 17.92 -7.76 9.38
CA ARG A 316 17.05 -7.44 10.53
C ARG A 316 15.74 -8.21 10.48
N ALA A 317 15.28 -8.65 11.63
CA ALA A 317 13.96 -9.24 11.81
C ALA A 317 13.22 -8.57 12.96
N THR A 318 11.94 -8.30 12.76
CA THR A 318 11.02 -7.83 13.82
C THR A 318 9.81 -8.73 13.85
N ALA A 319 9.47 -9.22 15.03
CA ALA A 319 8.23 -9.91 15.32
C ALA A 319 7.30 -9.00 16.12
N VAL A 320 6.02 -9.04 15.78
CA VAL A 320 4.94 -8.37 16.52
C VAL A 320 3.83 -9.37 16.76
N VAL A 321 3.31 -9.39 18.00
CA VAL A 321 2.12 -10.18 18.36
C VAL A 321 0.91 -9.27 18.47
N VAL A 322 -0.19 -9.72 17.87
CA VAL A 322 -1.48 -9.04 17.82
C VAL A 322 -2.53 -9.93 18.48
N ASP A 323 -3.27 -9.40 19.44
CA ASP A 323 -4.43 -10.07 20.01
C ASP A 323 -5.69 -9.67 19.24
N ALA A 324 -6.17 -10.55 18.37
CA ALA A 324 -7.42 -10.38 17.64
C ALA A 324 -8.57 -10.85 18.53
N VAL A 325 -9.42 -9.92 18.97
CA VAL A 325 -10.57 -10.22 19.84
C VAL A 325 -11.85 -10.46 19.04
N ARG A 326 -11.89 -10.03 17.79
CA ARG A 326 -12.96 -10.27 16.80
C ARG A 326 -12.44 -10.04 15.39
N ALA A 327 -13.29 -10.23 14.39
CA ALA A 327 -12.97 -9.92 12.99
C ALA A 327 -12.47 -8.46 12.85
N VAL A 328 -11.30 -8.29 12.24
CA VAL A 328 -10.69 -6.97 12.02
C VAL A 328 -11.33 -6.32 10.79
N PRO A 329 -11.87 -5.09 10.88
CA PRO A 329 -12.46 -4.41 9.74
C PRO A 329 -11.46 -4.27 8.59
N GLY A 330 -11.90 -4.59 7.37
CA GLY A 330 -11.08 -4.52 6.16
C GLY A 330 -10.15 -5.71 5.95
N ALA A 331 -10.11 -6.68 6.87
CA ALA A 331 -9.38 -7.92 6.67
C ALA A 331 -9.96 -8.73 5.50
N VAL A 332 -9.09 -9.24 4.65
CA VAL A 332 -9.46 -9.96 3.42
C VAL A 332 -8.56 -11.16 3.21
N THR A 333 -9.14 -12.24 2.72
CA THR A 333 -8.39 -13.44 2.31
C THR A 333 -7.67 -13.22 0.98
N VAL A 334 -6.71 -14.09 0.68
CA VAL A 334 -5.85 -13.98 -0.51
C VAL A 334 -6.63 -13.98 -1.82
N ASP A 335 -7.74 -14.70 -1.91
CA ASP A 335 -8.59 -14.74 -3.11
C ASP A 335 -9.22 -13.38 -3.44
N ARG A 336 -9.33 -12.52 -2.45
CA ARG A 336 -9.79 -11.14 -2.59
C ARG A 336 -8.71 -10.16 -3.04
N PHE A 337 -7.45 -10.56 -3.04
CA PHE A 337 -6.37 -9.72 -3.61
C PHE A 337 -6.44 -9.61 -5.14
N GLY A 338 -7.43 -10.23 -5.75
CA GLY A 338 -7.73 -10.18 -7.17
C GLY A 338 -6.94 -11.21 -7.98
N ALA A 339 -7.63 -11.84 -8.93
CA ALA A 339 -7.01 -12.78 -9.85
C ALA A 339 -5.92 -12.11 -10.71
N GLY A 340 -6.07 -10.84 -11.01
CA GLY A 340 -5.20 -10.09 -11.91
C GLY A 340 -5.20 -10.64 -13.34
N ARG A 341 -4.70 -9.87 -14.28
CA ARG A 341 -4.55 -10.29 -15.68
C ARG A 341 -3.23 -11.05 -15.85
N GLN A 342 -3.31 -12.26 -16.40
CA GLN A 342 -2.11 -13.03 -16.75
C GLN A 342 -1.37 -12.34 -17.88
N VAL A 343 -0.04 -12.24 -17.75
CA VAL A 343 0.83 -11.60 -18.73
C VAL A 343 1.98 -12.51 -19.13
N SER A 344 2.51 -12.29 -20.33
CA SER A 344 3.75 -12.88 -20.77
C SER A 344 4.96 -12.30 -20.02
N TYR A 345 6.08 -13.01 -20.04
CA TYR A 345 7.33 -12.51 -19.47
C TYR A 345 7.77 -11.17 -20.08
N ALA A 346 7.66 -11.02 -21.41
CA ALA A 346 8.01 -9.78 -22.09
C ALA A 346 7.09 -8.60 -21.69
N GLU A 347 5.79 -8.83 -21.50
CA GLU A 347 4.88 -7.80 -20.99
C GLU A 347 5.24 -7.38 -19.57
N ALA A 348 5.59 -8.34 -18.70
CA ALA A 348 6.00 -8.06 -17.34
C ALA A 348 7.30 -7.23 -17.29
N LEU A 349 8.29 -7.55 -18.14
CA LEU A 349 9.52 -6.76 -18.24
C LEU A 349 9.25 -5.34 -18.72
N ARG A 350 8.38 -5.18 -19.72
CA ARG A 350 7.96 -3.85 -20.19
C ARG A 350 7.25 -3.05 -19.12
N ALA A 351 6.31 -3.66 -18.39
CA ALA A 351 5.59 -3.01 -17.30
C ALA A 351 6.53 -2.56 -16.17
N ARG A 352 7.56 -3.36 -15.86
CA ARG A 352 8.62 -3.02 -14.89
C ARG A 352 9.64 -2.01 -15.41
N GLY A 353 9.58 -1.59 -16.69
CA GLY A 353 10.59 -0.73 -17.30
C GLY A 353 11.95 -1.41 -17.54
N GLN A 354 12.00 -2.76 -17.50
CA GLN A 354 13.22 -3.54 -17.75
C GLN A 354 13.42 -3.88 -19.24
N LEU A 355 12.39 -3.72 -20.04
CA LEU A 355 12.41 -3.84 -21.50
C LEU A 355 11.93 -2.51 -22.08
N ALA A 356 12.86 -1.68 -22.52
CA ALA A 356 12.59 -0.42 -23.19
C ALA A 356 12.86 -0.54 -24.71
N PRO A 357 12.14 0.20 -25.57
CA PRO A 357 12.51 0.34 -26.97
C PRO A 357 13.94 0.89 -27.10
N MET A 358 14.67 0.47 -28.13
CA MET A 358 16.05 0.83 -28.35
C MET A 358 16.25 2.31 -28.67
N ASP A 359 15.23 2.93 -29.28
CA ASP A 359 15.20 4.37 -29.57
C ASP A 359 13.85 4.91 -29.06
N ASP A 360 13.89 5.77 -28.06
CA ASP A 360 12.77 6.66 -27.76
C ASP A 360 13.09 8.03 -28.39
N PRO A 361 12.76 8.23 -29.70
CA PRO A 361 13.26 9.36 -30.46
C PRO A 361 12.57 10.67 -30.11
N ILE A 362 11.54 10.65 -29.27
CA ILE A 362 10.76 11.84 -28.94
C ILE A 362 10.56 11.93 -27.45
N GLU A 363 11.56 12.44 -26.77
CA GLU A 363 11.35 13.07 -25.45
C GLU A 363 10.48 14.32 -25.67
N MET A 364 9.16 14.14 -25.78
CA MET A 364 8.18 15.25 -25.87
C MET A 364 8.04 15.99 -24.54
N GLY A 365 8.93 15.77 -23.58
CA GLY A 365 8.88 16.40 -22.28
C GLY A 365 9.57 17.74 -22.25
N LEU A 366 8.82 18.81 -22.18
CA LEU A 366 9.31 20.00 -21.48
C LEU A 366 9.67 19.53 -20.05
N PRO A 367 10.84 19.97 -19.50
CA PRO A 367 11.15 19.66 -18.13
C PRO A 367 9.97 20.09 -17.25
N PRO A 368 9.50 19.23 -16.32
CA PRO A 368 8.38 19.57 -15.46
C PRO A 368 8.70 20.88 -14.77
N GLY A 369 7.95 21.92 -15.11
CA GLY A 369 8.15 23.25 -14.53
C GLY A 369 7.72 23.23 -13.07
N GLY A 370 8.56 23.74 -12.16
CA GLY A 370 8.22 23.84 -10.74
C GLY A 370 6.85 24.46 -10.48
N ALA A 371 6.40 25.35 -11.38
CA ALA A 371 5.06 25.96 -11.30
C ALA A 371 3.91 24.95 -11.45
N ALA A 372 4.05 23.92 -12.30
CA ALA A 372 3.03 22.88 -12.45
C ALA A 372 2.86 22.08 -11.16
N PHE A 373 3.99 21.71 -10.50
CA PHE A 373 3.96 20.98 -9.24
C PHE A 373 3.41 21.83 -8.08
N VAL A 374 3.72 23.12 -8.03
CA VAL A 374 3.24 23.98 -6.94
C VAL A 374 1.75 24.31 -7.09
N ARG A 375 1.26 24.52 -8.31
CA ARG A 375 -0.11 24.96 -8.57
C ARG A 375 -1.09 23.83 -8.79
N GLY A 376 -0.70 22.81 -9.54
CA GLY A 376 -1.58 21.73 -9.98
C GLY A 376 -1.56 20.50 -9.08
N ASN A 377 -0.42 20.14 -8.51
CA ASN A 377 -0.30 18.90 -7.73
C ASN A 377 -1.24 18.81 -6.52
N PRO A 378 -1.42 19.85 -5.66
CA PRO A 378 -2.29 19.71 -4.50
C PRO A 378 -3.73 19.37 -4.89
N GLU A 379 -4.29 20.03 -5.92
CA GLU A 379 -5.66 19.77 -6.35
C GLU A 379 -5.81 18.48 -7.16
N MET A 380 -4.80 18.08 -7.94
CA MET A 380 -4.81 16.83 -8.69
C MET A 380 -4.59 15.62 -7.78
N LEU A 381 -3.60 15.67 -6.88
CA LEU A 381 -3.30 14.57 -5.96
C LEU A 381 -4.43 14.37 -4.94
N GLY A 382 -4.95 15.46 -4.36
CA GLY A 382 -6.05 15.41 -3.40
C GLY A 382 -7.43 15.22 -4.04
N LEU A 383 -7.54 15.34 -5.36
CA LEU A 383 -8.80 15.31 -6.11
C LEU A 383 -9.81 16.34 -5.56
N PHE A 384 -9.47 17.62 -5.65
CA PHE A 384 -10.30 18.71 -5.14
C PHE A 384 -11.05 19.45 -6.25
N GLY A 385 -12.22 19.97 -5.88
CA GLY A 385 -12.99 20.94 -6.65
C GLY A 385 -13.30 22.19 -5.83
N ALA A 386 -13.90 23.20 -6.45
CA ALA A 386 -14.36 24.41 -5.77
C ALA A 386 -15.89 24.49 -5.84
N ARG A 387 -16.57 24.31 -4.71
CA ARG A 387 -18.03 24.41 -4.57
C ARG A 387 -18.44 25.85 -4.38
N CYS A 388 -19.38 26.31 -5.20
CA CYS A 388 -19.97 27.65 -5.07
C CYS A 388 -20.96 27.69 -3.90
N ALA A 389 -20.77 28.66 -2.97
CA ALA A 389 -21.69 28.86 -1.85
C ALA A 389 -23.06 29.42 -2.27
N GLU A 390 -23.17 29.98 -3.49
CA GLU A 390 -24.40 30.61 -3.97
C GLU A 390 -25.30 29.67 -4.76
N CYS A 391 -24.74 28.81 -5.63
CA CYS A 391 -25.52 27.92 -6.49
C CYS A 391 -25.17 26.42 -6.35
N GLY A 392 -24.18 26.05 -5.53
CA GLY A 392 -23.78 24.68 -5.29
C GLY A 392 -22.93 24.03 -6.41
N THR A 393 -22.78 24.70 -7.56
CA THR A 393 -21.98 24.16 -8.68
C THR A 393 -20.54 23.94 -8.26
N ILE A 394 -19.95 22.80 -8.64
CA ILE A 394 -18.54 22.49 -8.40
C ILE A 394 -17.74 22.78 -9.68
N SER A 395 -16.75 23.66 -9.56
CA SER A 395 -15.79 24.00 -10.62
C SER A 395 -14.52 23.18 -10.45
N THR A 396 -14.01 22.61 -11.55
CA THR A 396 -12.79 21.77 -11.58
C THR A 396 -11.93 22.10 -12.79
N PRO A 397 -10.60 22.21 -12.64
CA PRO A 397 -9.84 22.29 -11.39
C PRO A 397 -9.99 23.69 -10.72
N PRO A 398 -9.88 23.78 -9.39
CA PRO A 398 -10.04 25.06 -8.66
C PRO A 398 -9.09 26.17 -9.13
N SER A 399 -7.85 25.84 -9.44
CA SER A 399 -6.79 26.81 -9.77
C SER A 399 -7.05 27.66 -11.01
N ILE A 400 -7.85 27.16 -11.96
CA ILE A 400 -8.17 27.90 -13.20
C ILE A 400 -9.56 28.55 -13.19
N HIS A 401 -10.35 28.31 -12.16
CA HIS A 401 -11.70 28.83 -11.99
C HIS A 401 -11.80 29.75 -10.77
N PRO A 402 -11.37 31.03 -10.87
CA PRO A 402 -11.48 31.98 -9.76
C PRO A 402 -12.92 32.41 -9.45
N THR A 403 -13.85 32.08 -10.36
CA THR A 403 -15.30 32.31 -10.21
C THR A 403 -16.07 31.04 -10.61
N CYS A 404 -17.28 30.92 -10.07
CA CYS A 404 -18.16 29.79 -10.35
C CYS A 404 -18.49 29.68 -11.84
N ILE A 405 -18.31 28.50 -12.42
CA ILE A 405 -18.64 28.24 -13.84
C ILE A 405 -20.14 28.26 -14.11
N GLY A 406 -20.99 28.13 -13.09
CA GLY A 406 -22.46 28.16 -13.21
C GLY A 406 -23.07 29.52 -13.10
N CYS A 407 -22.72 30.31 -12.07
CA CYS A 407 -23.36 31.61 -11.80
C CYS A 407 -22.40 32.83 -11.79
N GLY A 408 -21.09 32.61 -11.97
CA GLY A 408 -20.09 33.68 -11.93
C GLY A 408 -19.74 34.19 -10.51
N GLY A 409 -20.35 33.65 -9.46
CA GLY A 409 -20.07 34.02 -8.07
C GLY A 409 -18.63 33.73 -7.65
N SER A 410 -18.09 34.54 -6.72
CA SER A 410 -16.70 34.44 -6.25
C SER A 410 -16.53 33.71 -4.91
N LYS A 411 -17.63 33.32 -4.25
CA LYS A 411 -17.60 32.62 -2.97
C LYS A 411 -17.45 31.10 -3.22
N LEU A 412 -16.22 30.68 -3.34
CA LEU A 412 -15.86 29.28 -3.63
C LEU A 412 -15.19 28.64 -2.42
N GLU A 413 -15.61 27.43 -2.09
CA GLU A 413 -15.03 26.59 -1.05
C GLU A 413 -14.36 25.38 -1.69
N VAL A 414 -13.10 25.08 -1.33
CA VAL A 414 -12.38 23.89 -1.79
C VAL A 414 -12.93 22.67 -1.08
N VAL A 415 -13.39 21.69 -1.85
CA VAL A 415 -13.99 20.45 -1.34
C VAL A 415 -13.35 19.24 -2.00
N PRO A 416 -13.20 18.10 -1.28
CA PRO A 416 -12.82 16.85 -1.91
C PRO A 416 -13.93 16.38 -2.86
N LEU A 417 -13.54 15.83 -4.01
CA LEU A 417 -14.47 15.29 -4.99
C LEU A 417 -14.82 13.84 -4.69
N ALA A 418 -16.03 13.45 -5.08
CA ALA A 418 -16.44 12.06 -5.07
C ALA A 418 -15.55 11.22 -6.00
N ARG A 419 -15.32 9.96 -5.64
CA ARG A 419 -14.53 9.01 -6.44
C ARG A 419 -15.39 8.04 -7.28
N ARG A 420 -16.71 8.22 -7.27
CA ARG A 420 -17.67 7.44 -8.06
C ARG A 420 -18.44 8.36 -8.98
N GLY A 421 -18.78 7.84 -10.16
CA GLY A 421 -19.57 8.59 -11.14
C GLY A 421 -20.07 7.69 -12.24
N ARG A 422 -20.58 8.32 -13.30
CA ARG A 422 -21.07 7.67 -14.50
C ARG A 422 -20.40 8.28 -15.73
N VAL A 423 -20.15 7.43 -16.71
CA VAL A 423 -19.63 7.85 -18.01
C VAL A 423 -20.69 8.69 -18.74
N GLU A 424 -20.41 9.94 -19.00
CA GLU A 424 -21.22 10.82 -19.82
C GLU A 424 -20.90 10.65 -21.31
N THR A 425 -19.61 10.64 -21.64
CA THR A 425 -19.11 10.36 -23.01
C THR A 425 -17.66 9.93 -22.95
N PHE A 426 -17.18 9.32 -24.02
CA PHE A 426 -15.79 8.89 -24.14
C PHE A 426 -15.31 8.78 -25.57
N VAL A 427 -14.00 8.72 -25.75
CA VAL A 427 -13.33 8.35 -26.98
C VAL A 427 -12.21 7.37 -26.66
N VAL A 428 -11.99 6.39 -27.53
CA VAL A 428 -10.90 5.42 -27.38
C VAL A 428 -9.85 5.66 -28.45
N ASN A 429 -8.68 6.15 -28.04
CA ASN A 429 -7.55 6.34 -28.93
C ASN A 429 -6.83 5.01 -29.14
N GLN A 430 -6.83 4.53 -30.38
CA GLN A 430 -6.23 3.25 -30.75
C GLN A 430 -4.71 3.34 -30.96
N THR A 431 -4.18 4.55 -31.13
CA THR A 431 -2.75 4.81 -31.32
C THR A 431 -2.33 5.99 -30.46
N MET A 432 -1.33 5.77 -29.63
CA MET A 432 -0.79 6.80 -28.73
C MET A 432 0.73 6.83 -28.86
N PRO A 433 1.35 8.02 -28.80
CA PRO A 433 2.80 8.12 -28.69
C PRO A 433 3.25 7.65 -27.29
N PRO A 434 4.48 7.14 -27.14
CA PRO A 434 5.07 6.93 -25.82
C PRO A 434 5.01 8.24 -24.99
N PRO A 435 4.85 8.17 -23.66
CA PRO A 435 4.81 6.96 -22.81
C PRO A 435 3.41 6.34 -22.66
N PHE A 436 2.42 6.83 -23.37
CA PHE A 436 1.03 6.38 -23.23
C PHE A 436 0.82 5.00 -23.84
N GLN A 437 0.00 4.18 -23.20
CA GLN A 437 -0.39 2.87 -23.73
C GLN A 437 -1.70 3.01 -24.55
N ALA A 438 -1.78 2.30 -25.65
CA ALA A 438 -3.01 2.15 -26.44
C ALA A 438 -3.61 0.74 -26.21
N PRO A 439 -4.94 0.58 -26.30
CA PRO A 439 -5.96 1.62 -26.49
C PRO A 439 -6.12 2.51 -25.26
N LEU A 440 -6.25 3.83 -25.43
CA LEU A 440 -6.39 4.76 -24.32
C LEU A 440 -7.78 5.42 -24.35
N PRO A 441 -8.72 5.05 -23.47
CA PRO A 441 -9.95 5.79 -23.29
C PRO A 441 -9.68 7.17 -22.66
N LEU A 442 -10.30 8.21 -23.21
CA LEU A 442 -10.48 9.50 -22.57
C LEU A 442 -11.96 9.63 -22.24
N VAL A 443 -12.28 9.79 -20.98
CA VAL A 443 -13.63 9.65 -20.44
C VAL A 443 -14.05 10.94 -19.75
N ILE A 444 -15.23 11.46 -20.11
CA ILE A 444 -15.92 12.49 -19.34
C ILE A 444 -16.88 11.78 -18.41
N ILE A 445 -16.78 12.06 -17.12
CA ILE A 445 -17.57 11.44 -16.07
C ILE A 445 -18.31 12.50 -15.25
N ASP A 446 -19.56 12.20 -14.91
CA ASP A 446 -20.33 12.91 -13.92
C ASP A 446 -20.19 12.22 -12.57
N LEU A 447 -19.56 12.89 -11.63
CA LEU A 447 -19.37 12.37 -10.27
C LEU A 447 -20.65 12.47 -9.45
N THR A 448 -20.76 11.62 -8.42
CA THR A 448 -21.95 11.55 -7.56
C THR A 448 -22.21 12.84 -6.76
N ASP A 449 -21.21 13.70 -6.60
CA ASP A 449 -21.31 15.03 -5.96
C ASP A 449 -21.72 16.16 -6.92
N GLY A 450 -21.89 15.83 -8.22
CA GLY A 450 -22.27 16.78 -9.27
C GLY A 450 -21.09 17.45 -9.99
N ALA A 451 -19.85 17.10 -9.67
CA ALA A 451 -18.71 17.57 -10.43
C ALA A 451 -18.57 16.78 -11.75
N ARG A 452 -18.02 17.42 -12.77
CA ARG A 452 -17.70 16.79 -14.07
C ARG A 452 -16.21 16.84 -14.34
N LEU A 453 -15.62 15.69 -14.66
CA LEU A 453 -14.19 15.53 -14.94
C LEU A 453 -13.94 14.88 -16.29
N MET A 454 -12.82 15.24 -16.93
CA MET A 454 -12.23 14.49 -18.03
C MET A 454 -10.97 13.79 -17.50
N VAL A 455 -10.94 12.47 -17.59
CA VAL A 455 -9.84 11.63 -17.11
C VAL A 455 -9.48 10.55 -18.11
N GLN A 456 -8.31 9.93 -17.94
CA GLN A 456 -8.01 8.70 -18.66
C GLN A 456 -8.84 7.54 -18.09
N GLY A 457 -9.28 6.63 -18.96
CA GLY A 457 -9.84 5.34 -18.56
C GLY A 457 -8.79 4.24 -18.50
N SER A 458 -9.18 3.08 -18.02
CA SER A 458 -8.35 1.87 -18.05
C SER A 458 -8.25 1.33 -19.48
N PRO A 459 -7.04 1.01 -19.99
CA PRO A 459 -6.91 0.29 -21.25
C PRO A 459 -7.63 -1.07 -21.26
N ALA A 460 -7.72 -1.73 -20.12
CA ALA A 460 -8.42 -3.01 -19.98
C ALA A 460 -9.94 -2.90 -20.19
N ASP A 461 -10.53 -1.74 -19.89
CA ASP A 461 -11.96 -1.48 -20.05
C ASP A 461 -12.33 -0.95 -21.45
N ALA A 462 -11.33 -0.62 -22.30
CA ALA A 462 -11.51 0.12 -23.54
C ALA A 462 -12.48 -0.55 -24.53
N ALA A 463 -12.55 -1.88 -24.56
CA ALA A 463 -13.42 -2.63 -25.47
C ALA A 463 -14.89 -2.64 -25.02
N ASP A 464 -15.13 -2.57 -23.72
CA ASP A 464 -16.44 -2.79 -23.09
C ASP A 464 -17.05 -1.51 -22.51
N LEU A 465 -16.33 -0.37 -22.59
CA LEU A 465 -16.76 0.90 -22.03
C LEU A 465 -17.99 1.44 -22.78
N ALA A 466 -19.01 1.84 -22.05
CA ALA A 466 -20.24 2.40 -22.57
C ALA A 466 -20.67 3.67 -21.82
N VAL A 467 -21.44 4.53 -22.52
CA VAL A 467 -22.10 5.68 -21.87
C VAL A 467 -23.11 5.19 -20.83
N GLY A 468 -23.08 5.78 -19.64
CA GLY A 468 -23.90 5.40 -18.50
C GLY A 468 -23.25 4.38 -17.57
N ASP A 469 -22.11 3.77 -17.93
CA ASP A 469 -21.38 2.85 -17.05
C ASP A 469 -21.01 3.53 -15.72
N GLU A 470 -21.17 2.78 -14.64
CA GLU A 470 -20.65 3.20 -13.34
C GLU A 470 -19.14 3.03 -13.30
N VAL A 471 -18.47 4.06 -12.84
CA VAL A 471 -17.00 4.09 -12.75
C VAL A 471 -16.55 4.54 -11.37
N THR A 472 -15.36 4.07 -11.00
CA THR A 472 -14.62 4.55 -9.83
C THR A 472 -13.28 5.15 -10.25
N LEU A 473 -12.85 6.17 -9.54
CA LEU A 473 -11.55 6.80 -9.74
C LEU A 473 -10.49 6.13 -8.86
N SER A 474 -9.39 5.73 -9.47
CA SER A 474 -8.23 5.18 -8.77
C SER A 474 -6.97 5.95 -9.15
N LEU A 475 -6.13 6.21 -8.16
CA LEU A 475 -4.84 6.87 -8.37
C LEU A 475 -3.93 6.01 -9.23
N ARG A 476 -3.32 6.62 -10.26
CA ARG A 476 -2.40 5.97 -11.19
C ARG A 476 -1.22 6.89 -11.54
N ARG A 477 -0.13 6.29 -11.96
CA ARG A 477 1.01 7.01 -12.53
C ARG A 477 0.75 7.20 -14.03
N TYR A 478 0.50 8.43 -14.47
CA TYR A 478 0.22 8.76 -15.86
C TYR A 478 1.46 8.68 -16.74
N ALA A 479 2.59 9.15 -16.20
CA ALA A 479 3.85 9.20 -16.92
C ALA A 479 5.04 9.16 -15.95
N LEU A 480 6.22 8.95 -16.50
CA LEU A 480 7.50 9.17 -15.84
C LEU A 480 8.27 10.20 -16.67
N GLU A 481 8.23 11.46 -16.26
CA GLU A 481 8.86 12.56 -16.98
C GLU A 481 10.25 12.84 -16.41
N ARG A 482 11.29 12.47 -17.16
CA ARG A 482 12.71 12.60 -16.72
C ARG A 482 12.97 12.01 -15.33
N GLY A 483 12.37 10.86 -15.06
CA GLY A 483 12.47 10.20 -13.76
C GLY A 483 11.52 10.71 -12.68
N ILE A 484 10.70 11.74 -12.95
CA ILE A 484 9.68 12.26 -12.03
C ILE A 484 8.33 11.61 -12.32
N PRO A 485 7.75 10.85 -11.39
CA PRO A 485 6.43 10.27 -11.59
C PRO A 485 5.34 11.35 -11.54
N VAL A 486 4.47 11.32 -12.54
CA VAL A 486 3.28 12.18 -12.64
C VAL A 486 2.05 11.32 -12.28
N TYR A 487 1.36 11.69 -11.23
CA TYR A 487 0.18 10.96 -10.76
C TYR A 487 -1.12 11.68 -11.12
N GLY A 488 -2.18 10.91 -11.29
CA GLY A 488 -3.53 11.40 -11.52
C GLY A 488 -4.54 10.27 -11.36
N TYR A 489 -5.82 10.56 -11.51
CA TYR A 489 -6.89 9.59 -11.33
C TYR A 489 -7.38 9.08 -12.69
N LYS A 490 -7.48 7.75 -12.82
CA LYS A 490 -8.09 7.08 -13.96
C LYS A 490 -9.47 6.52 -13.60
N ALA A 491 -10.37 6.52 -14.56
CA ALA A 491 -11.68 5.90 -14.43
C ALA A 491 -11.60 4.40 -14.75
N PHE A 492 -12.32 3.63 -13.97
CA PHE A 492 -12.40 2.19 -14.07
C PHE A 492 -13.85 1.75 -13.91
N ARG A 493 -14.33 0.81 -14.71
CA ARG A 493 -15.68 0.25 -14.60
C ARG A 493 -15.85 -0.48 -13.27
N VAL A 494 -17.01 -0.33 -12.63
CA VAL A 494 -17.28 -0.95 -11.32
C VAL A 494 -17.47 -2.47 -11.43
N GLU A 495 -17.88 -2.99 -12.58
CA GLU A 495 -18.13 -4.42 -12.81
C GLU A 495 -16.90 -5.26 -13.15
N GLY A 496 -15.74 -4.66 -13.38
CA GLY A 496 -14.47 -5.37 -13.63
C GLY A 496 -13.89 -6.03 -12.38
N ASP A 497 -13.29 -7.22 -12.53
CA ASP A 497 -12.74 -8.00 -11.40
C ASP A 497 -11.69 -7.25 -10.56
N TRP A 498 -10.96 -6.34 -11.16
CA TRP A 498 -9.96 -5.51 -10.45
C TRP A 498 -10.60 -4.35 -9.66
N ALA A 499 -11.80 -3.85 -10.03
CA ALA A 499 -12.57 -2.87 -9.26
C ALA A 499 -13.01 -3.47 -7.89
N ARG A 500 -13.20 -4.78 -7.82
CA ARG A 500 -13.58 -5.50 -6.61
C ARG A 500 -12.43 -5.63 -5.60
N SER A 501 -11.19 -5.55 -6.06
CA SER A 501 -10.01 -5.63 -5.18
C SER A 501 -9.67 -4.32 -4.43
N GLY A 502 -10.37 -3.23 -4.75
CA GLY A 502 -10.18 -1.92 -4.09
C GLY A 502 -11.47 -1.13 -3.88
N ALA A 503 -12.64 -1.68 -4.20
CA ALA A 503 -13.91 -0.95 -4.25
C ALA A 503 -14.92 -1.34 -3.16
N THR A 504 -14.47 -1.64 -1.96
CA THR A 504 -15.35 -1.47 -0.77
C THR A 504 -15.16 -0.07 -0.20
N VAL A 505 -15.19 0.93 -1.10
CA VAL A 505 -15.23 2.34 -0.70
C VAL A 505 -16.70 2.76 -0.63
N GLY A 506 -17.38 2.31 0.40
CA GLY A 506 -18.53 3.04 0.90
C GLY A 506 -18.00 4.23 1.68
N SER A 507 -17.90 5.41 1.06
CA SER A 507 -17.41 6.61 1.74
C SER A 507 -18.21 6.87 3.01
N ALA A 508 -17.53 7.17 4.11
CA ALA A 508 -18.17 7.69 5.33
C ALA A 508 -19.05 8.92 5.01
N GLN A 509 -18.77 9.62 3.92
CA GLN A 509 -19.56 10.75 3.41
C GLN A 509 -20.96 10.37 2.91
N GLU A 510 -21.19 9.16 2.36
CA GLU A 510 -22.55 8.73 1.97
C GLU A 510 -23.44 8.39 3.16
N ARG A 511 -22.89 8.07 4.32
CA ARG A 511 -23.68 7.83 5.54
C ARG A 511 -24.20 9.11 6.16
N SER A 512 -23.38 10.18 6.20
CA SER A 512 -23.79 11.49 6.70
C SER A 512 -24.93 12.13 5.88
N ALA A 513 -24.97 11.89 4.57
CA ALA A 513 -26.04 12.39 3.71
C ALA A 513 -27.38 11.66 3.87
N ARG A 514 -27.39 10.43 4.40
CA ARG A 514 -28.63 9.66 4.65
C ARG A 514 -29.23 9.88 6.05
N GLU A 515 -28.41 10.30 7.02
CA GLU A 515 -28.88 10.58 8.39
C GLU A 515 -29.36 12.04 8.59
N GLY A 516 -29.05 12.96 7.65
CA GLY A 516 -29.52 14.34 7.67
C GLY A 516 -30.84 14.62 6.95
N GLY A 517 -31.54 13.60 6.46
CA GLY A 517 -32.77 13.69 5.65
C GLY A 517 -33.96 12.93 6.22
N ALA A 518 -34.13 12.91 7.58
CA ALA A 518 -35.37 12.42 8.24
C ALA A 518 -35.93 13.46 9.20
#